data_3b7a159432436d715592f203167ab6dc
#
_entry.id   3b7a159432436d715592f203167ab6dc
#
_cell.length_a   1.000
_cell.length_b   1.000
_cell.length_c   1.000
_cell.angle_alpha   90.00
_cell.angle_beta   90.00
_cell.angle_gamma   90.00
#
_symmetry.space_group_name_H-M   'P 1'
#
loop_
_entity.id
_entity.type
_entity.pdbx_description
1 polymer ?
#
loop_
_entity_poly.entity_id
_entity_poly.type
_entity_poly.pdbx_seq_one_letter_code
_entity_poly.pdbx_strand_id
1 'polypeptide(L)'
;MMTLLLTLALLWPLCVAAYAVWNAYHTPTAQRGYFSVLWLSAAWPALLLAYGGESQWTVDAWMLGGEWALNSLSRPWLAFTALLWSVAAVNAKGYFAAEQAQAQAGDQDAQRRLLRLSLLWPLTLLGNVLLIIAQDIASFYLGFALMTFAAYALVAHSGTDEARLGAKAYLILAVLGEGLILGGLLWAAGEANTLMLQGVREGILEAEQGAWMAALLCLGFGVKAGVIGLHVWLPLAHPVAPAPASAVLSGAMIKAGLLGWISVLPLGHERVSGALVQFGNIMLTAGLAAAFGAALYGVFQRHPKAVLAYSSISQMGMMTALVAMGLVAPEVWSLLWPGLVLFAAHHALAKGSLFMGTSISEHLPRWPLPLVWALLALPGISLSGAIGAGMISKWGVKSPLYEMHHESLIKLLSWAAVGTAALVSVALWRQWQQRQPGGSNHWQWGAWLVGIVAALVTPLWLPLPAGSIEMPPVKEWLGIMWPFPVGVALAIVGWLLTRPLNVKPPPAGDLWWLYSGIVGVVLVPIRVFTQYCTRLKATSVATMQRAEATLMGYLTRLLSGESWLRQHASGLMMVLAVLLAALLMWEGQR
;
A
#
# COMPACT_ATOMS: atom_id res chain seq x y z
N MET A 1 -2.71 -26.81 15.78
CA MET A 1 -3.74 -25.86 15.29
C MET A 1 -3.08 -24.61 14.66
N MET A 2 -2.18 -23.94 15.38
CA MET A 2 -1.54 -22.70 14.86
C MET A 2 -0.70 -22.95 13.61
N THR A 3 0.13 -24.01 13.59
CA THR A 3 0.91 -24.40 12.42
C THR A 3 0.04 -24.69 11.18
N LEU A 4 -1.10 -25.36 11.38
CA LEU A 4 -2.05 -25.59 10.28
C LEU A 4 -2.63 -24.28 9.74
N LEU A 5 -3.01 -23.33 10.61
CA LEU A 5 -3.51 -22.02 10.20
C LEU A 5 -2.43 -21.21 9.45
N LEU A 6 -1.17 -21.27 9.90
CA LEU A 6 -0.05 -20.67 9.21
C LEU A 6 0.14 -21.27 7.82
N THR A 7 0.21 -22.59 7.74
CA THR A 7 0.32 -23.31 6.47
C THR A 7 -0.80 -22.92 5.50
N LEU A 8 -2.05 -22.90 6.01
CA LEU A 8 -3.19 -22.47 5.21
C LEU A 8 -3.10 -20.98 4.81
N ALA A 9 -2.65 -20.11 5.71
CA ALA A 9 -2.51 -18.68 5.39
C ALA A 9 -1.51 -18.41 4.27
N LEU A 10 -0.47 -19.23 4.14
CA LEU A 10 0.54 -19.13 3.08
C LEU A 10 0.17 -19.93 1.82
N LEU A 11 -0.31 -21.18 1.97
CA LEU A 11 -0.57 -22.03 0.81
C LEU A 11 -1.94 -21.78 0.16
N TRP A 12 -2.95 -21.33 0.92
CA TRP A 12 -4.29 -21.12 0.36
C TRP A 12 -4.34 -20.09 -0.75
N PRO A 13 -3.69 -18.91 -0.63
CA PRO A 13 -3.59 -17.97 -1.76
C PRO A 13 -2.92 -18.58 -3.00
N LEU A 14 -1.93 -19.47 -2.81
CA LEU A 14 -1.29 -20.21 -3.92
C LEU A 14 -2.25 -21.20 -4.57
N CYS A 15 -2.99 -21.97 -3.76
CA CYS A 15 -4.03 -22.88 -4.25
C CYS A 15 -5.12 -22.13 -5.05
N VAL A 16 -5.51 -20.94 -4.56
CA VAL A 16 -6.47 -20.06 -5.25
C VAL A 16 -5.91 -19.58 -6.58
N ALA A 17 -4.65 -19.15 -6.61
CA ALA A 17 -3.97 -18.75 -7.84
C ALA A 17 -3.84 -19.90 -8.84
N ALA A 18 -3.44 -21.09 -8.37
CA ALA A 18 -3.36 -22.31 -9.19
C ALA A 18 -4.74 -22.71 -9.75
N TYR A 19 -5.79 -22.65 -8.92
CA TYR A 19 -7.16 -22.89 -9.36
C TYR A 19 -7.62 -21.90 -10.45
N ALA A 20 -7.25 -20.64 -10.36
CA ALA A 20 -7.58 -19.65 -11.40
C ALA A 20 -6.98 -20.05 -12.76
N VAL A 21 -5.75 -20.54 -12.76
CA VAL A 21 -5.08 -21.06 -13.96
C VAL A 21 -5.77 -22.34 -14.46
N TRP A 22 -5.99 -23.30 -13.57
CA TRP A 22 -6.67 -24.57 -13.90
C TRP A 22 -8.06 -24.31 -14.52
N ASN A 23 -8.85 -23.45 -13.88
CA ASN A 23 -10.17 -23.04 -14.36
C ASN A 23 -10.11 -22.39 -15.76
N ALA A 24 -9.08 -21.62 -16.05
CA ALA A 24 -8.90 -21.01 -17.36
C ALA A 24 -8.66 -22.03 -18.50
N TYR A 25 -8.01 -23.15 -18.20
CA TYR A 25 -7.70 -24.18 -19.21
C TYR A 25 -8.78 -25.27 -19.34
N HIS A 26 -9.48 -25.62 -18.24
CA HIS A 26 -10.38 -26.78 -18.20
C HIS A 26 -11.87 -26.41 -18.25
N THR A 27 -12.25 -25.16 -17.94
CA THR A 27 -13.65 -24.75 -17.95
C THR A 27 -14.00 -24.03 -19.26
N PRO A 28 -15.11 -24.42 -19.92
CA PRO A 28 -15.59 -23.72 -21.12
C PRO A 28 -15.79 -22.22 -20.83
N THR A 29 -15.43 -21.38 -21.79
CA THR A 29 -15.43 -19.93 -21.63
C THR A 29 -16.74 -19.36 -21.11
N ALA A 30 -17.88 -19.84 -21.64
CA ALA A 30 -19.22 -19.40 -21.22
C ALA A 30 -19.57 -19.73 -19.74
N GLN A 31 -18.90 -20.73 -19.13
CA GLN A 31 -19.14 -21.16 -17.75
C GLN A 31 -18.03 -20.71 -16.79
N ARG A 32 -16.98 -20.04 -17.29
CA ARG A 32 -15.81 -19.69 -16.52
C ARG A 32 -16.12 -18.62 -15.47
N GLY A 33 -16.00 -18.98 -14.21
CA GLY A 33 -16.16 -18.06 -13.06
C GLY A 33 -14.79 -17.61 -12.54
N TYR A 34 -14.44 -16.34 -12.70
CA TYR A 34 -13.16 -15.80 -12.22
C TYR A 34 -13.18 -15.51 -10.71
N PHE A 35 -14.34 -15.20 -10.16
CA PHE A 35 -14.53 -14.83 -8.74
C PHE A 35 -15.36 -15.88 -8.00
N SER A 36 -14.85 -17.11 -7.96
CA SER A 36 -15.48 -18.23 -7.24
C SER A 36 -15.45 -18.00 -5.71
N VAL A 37 -16.20 -18.80 -4.97
CA VAL A 37 -16.14 -18.80 -3.49
C VAL A 37 -14.72 -19.09 -3.00
N LEU A 38 -14.01 -20.00 -3.70
CA LEU A 38 -12.60 -20.30 -3.42
C LEU A 38 -11.73 -19.04 -3.55
N TRP A 39 -11.91 -18.25 -4.60
CA TRP A 39 -11.18 -17.01 -4.80
C TRP A 39 -11.48 -15.97 -3.71
N LEU A 40 -12.75 -15.85 -3.30
CA LEU A 40 -13.16 -14.93 -2.23
C LEU A 40 -12.54 -15.30 -0.87
N SER A 41 -12.28 -16.59 -0.64
CA SER A 41 -11.75 -17.09 0.62
C SER A 41 -10.23 -16.95 0.77
N ALA A 42 -9.53 -16.39 -0.23
CA ALA A 42 -8.06 -16.33 -0.24
C ALA A 42 -7.44 -15.74 1.03
N ALA A 43 -8.07 -14.74 1.65
CA ALA A 43 -7.58 -14.07 2.86
C ALA A 43 -8.12 -14.68 4.17
N TRP A 44 -9.08 -15.59 4.14
CA TRP A 44 -9.74 -16.10 5.36
C TRP A 44 -8.79 -16.85 6.30
N PRO A 45 -7.88 -17.72 5.84
CA PRO A 45 -6.94 -18.38 6.74
C PRO A 45 -6.03 -17.38 7.46
N ALA A 46 -5.57 -16.33 6.78
CA ALA A 46 -4.77 -15.28 7.38
C ALA A 46 -5.57 -14.45 8.42
N LEU A 47 -6.86 -14.21 8.15
CA LEU A 47 -7.74 -13.55 9.11
C LEU A 47 -7.94 -14.40 10.37
N LEU A 48 -8.16 -15.70 10.22
CA LEU A 48 -8.27 -16.63 11.36
C LEU A 48 -6.96 -16.73 12.14
N LEU A 49 -5.83 -16.78 11.44
CA LEU A 49 -4.50 -16.81 12.06
C LEU A 49 -4.25 -15.59 12.95
N ALA A 50 -4.70 -14.40 12.54
CA ALA A 50 -4.52 -13.16 13.29
C ALA A 50 -5.13 -13.17 14.70
N TYR A 51 -6.17 -13.99 14.92
CA TYR A 51 -6.81 -14.19 16.24
C TYR A 51 -6.29 -15.41 16.99
N GLY A 52 -5.28 -16.09 16.42
CA GLY A 52 -4.58 -17.15 17.12
C GLY A 52 -3.71 -16.63 18.27
N GLY A 53 -3.17 -17.55 19.07
CA GLY A 53 -2.19 -17.23 20.10
C GLY A 53 -0.84 -16.80 19.50
N GLU A 54 -0.02 -16.12 20.29
CA GLU A 54 1.37 -15.82 19.90
C GLU A 54 2.12 -17.14 19.63
N SER A 55 2.88 -17.16 18.55
CA SER A 55 3.55 -18.36 18.07
C SER A 55 4.74 -17.97 17.22
N GLN A 56 5.78 -18.81 17.26
CA GLN A 56 6.99 -18.65 16.48
C GLN A 56 7.27 -19.96 15.74
N TRP A 57 7.77 -19.87 14.52
CA TRP A 57 8.10 -21.00 13.66
C TRP A 57 9.49 -20.78 13.05
N THR A 58 10.33 -21.80 13.14
CA THR A 58 11.60 -21.90 12.44
C THR A 58 11.43 -22.86 11.27
N VAL A 59 11.93 -22.48 10.09
CA VAL A 59 11.80 -23.24 8.85
C VAL A 59 13.20 -23.37 8.23
N ASP A 60 13.98 -24.34 8.73
CA ASP A 60 15.39 -24.49 8.39
C ASP A 60 15.63 -24.74 6.88
N ALA A 61 14.66 -25.38 6.20
CA ALA A 61 14.75 -25.62 4.75
C ALA A 61 14.41 -24.37 3.91
N TRP A 62 13.93 -23.29 4.54
CA TRP A 62 13.66 -22.04 3.85
C TRP A 62 14.95 -21.29 3.54
N MET A 63 14.96 -20.49 2.48
CA MET A 63 16.09 -19.68 2.01
C MET A 63 16.90 -19.06 3.16
N LEU A 64 18.12 -19.51 3.39
CA LEU A 64 19.03 -19.02 4.44
C LEU A 64 18.52 -19.22 5.89
N GLY A 65 17.55 -20.10 6.11
CA GLY A 65 16.83 -20.26 7.36
C GLY A 65 15.70 -19.23 7.50
N GLY A 66 14.48 -19.70 7.76
CA GLY A 66 13.29 -18.84 7.91
C GLY A 66 12.86 -18.75 9.35
N GLU A 67 12.54 -17.56 9.81
CA GLU A 67 11.85 -17.34 11.07
C GLU A 67 10.57 -16.53 10.85
N TRP A 68 9.45 -17.08 11.30
CA TRP A 68 8.15 -16.44 11.20
C TRP A 68 7.51 -16.37 12.56
N ALA A 69 6.85 -15.25 12.89
CA ALA A 69 6.21 -15.08 14.19
C ALA A 69 4.87 -14.37 14.09
N LEU A 70 3.96 -14.83 14.94
CA LEU A 70 2.73 -14.13 15.26
C LEU A 70 2.87 -13.55 16.67
N ASN A 71 3.03 -12.25 16.78
CA ASN A 71 3.28 -11.52 18.02
C ASN A 71 2.33 -10.32 18.19
N SER A 72 2.53 -9.54 19.23
CA SER A 72 1.69 -8.36 19.53
C SER A 72 1.67 -7.32 18.40
N LEU A 73 2.72 -7.24 17.58
CA LEU A 73 2.78 -6.35 16.41
C LEU A 73 2.13 -7.01 15.18
N SER A 74 2.54 -8.22 14.80
CA SER A 74 2.09 -8.87 13.55
C SER A 74 0.60 -9.23 13.57
N ARG A 75 0.01 -9.56 14.73
CA ARG A 75 -1.42 -9.91 14.85
C ARG A 75 -2.35 -8.80 14.37
N PRO A 76 -2.29 -7.56 14.89
CA PRO A 76 -3.17 -6.49 14.42
C PRO A 76 -2.92 -6.13 12.95
N TRP A 77 -1.65 -6.18 12.48
CA TRP A 77 -1.32 -5.94 11.07
C TRP A 77 -1.95 -6.99 10.17
N LEU A 78 -1.89 -8.26 10.56
CA LEU A 78 -2.49 -9.35 9.80
C LEU A 78 -4.02 -9.25 9.81
N ALA A 79 -4.64 -8.91 10.96
CA ALA A 79 -6.07 -8.80 11.12
C ALA A 79 -6.69 -7.76 10.17
N PHE A 80 -6.22 -6.51 10.20
CA PHE A 80 -6.80 -5.48 9.34
C PHE A 80 -6.46 -5.69 7.86
N THR A 81 -5.26 -6.22 7.56
CA THR A 81 -4.86 -6.52 6.18
C THR A 81 -5.76 -7.61 5.60
N ALA A 82 -5.89 -8.76 6.27
CA ALA A 82 -6.72 -9.88 5.80
C ALA A 82 -8.20 -9.51 5.70
N LEU A 83 -8.72 -8.73 6.66
CA LEU A 83 -10.10 -8.23 6.61
C LEU A 83 -10.32 -7.32 5.40
N LEU A 84 -9.43 -6.35 5.15
CA LEU A 84 -9.54 -5.47 3.98
C LEU A 84 -9.47 -6.24 2.67
N TRP A 85 -8.54 -7.21 2.54
CA TRP A 85 -8.45 -8.06 1.36
C TRP A 85 -9.70 -8.90 1.14
N SER A 86 -10.32 -9.43 2.22
CA SER A 86 -11.57 -10.17 2.15
C SER A 86 -12.73 -9.28 1.65
N VAL A 87 -12.88 -8.10 2.24
CA VAL A 87 -13.93 -7.14 1.87
C VAL A 87 -13.73 -6.66 0.43
N ALA A 88 -12.49 -6.33 0.05
CA ALA A 88 -12.16 -5.90 -1.31
C ALA A 88 -12.38 -7.02 -2.35
N ALA A 89 -12.14 -8.28 -2.00
CA ALA A 89 -12.40 -9.43 -2.87
C ALA A 89 -13.91 -9.59 -3.14
N VAL A 90 -14.74 -9.48 -2.11
CA VAL A 90 -16.21 -9.53 -2.26
C VAL A 90 -16.71 -8.34 -3.11
N ASN A 91 -16.16 -7.13 -2.89
CA ASN A 91 -16.46 -5.96 -3.71
C ASN A 91 -16.05 -6.17 -5.18
N ALA A 92 -14.87 -6.77 -5.43
CA ALA A 92 -14.35 -7.05 -6.77
C ALA A 92 -15.29 -7.97 -7.57
N LYS A 93 -15.90 -8.99 -6.94
CA LYS A 93 -16.89 -9.85 -7.59
C LYS A 93 -18.05 -9.05 -8.19
N GLY A 94 -18.55 -8.07 -7.46
CA GLY A 94 -19.61 -7.19 -7.94
C GLY A 94 -19.11 -6.16 -8.97
N TYR A 95 -17.93 -5.60 -8.74
CA TYR A 95 -17.31 -4.59 -9.60
C TYR A 95 -17.04 -5.13 -11.00
N PHE A 96 -16.48 -6.33 -11.12
CA PHE A 96 -16.11 -6.94 -12.39
C PHE A 96 -17.23 -7.80 -13.01
N ALA A 97 -18.47 -7.75 -12.51
CA ALA A 97 -19.57 -8.58 -13.02
C ALA A 97 -19.85 -8.34 -14.51
N ALA A 98 -19.81 -7.09 -14.97
CA ALA A 98 -20.00 -6.75 -16.38
C ALA A 98 -18.83 -7.25 -17.26
N GLU A 99 -17.58 -7.08 -16.82
CA GLU A 99 -16.41 -7.57 -17.53
C GLU A 99 -16.37 -9.10 -17.57
N GLN A 100 -16.82 -9.78 -16.49
CA GLN A 100 -16.98 -11.23 -16.51
C GLN A 100 -18.02 -11.69 -17.54
N ALA A 101 -19.14 -10.99 -17.66
CA ALA A 101 -20.14 -11.30 -18.68
C ALA A 101 -19.58 -11.13 -20.11
N GLN A 102 -18.78 -10.10 -20.37
CA GLN A 102 -18.08 -9.90 -21.64
C GLN A 102 -17.09 -11.05 -21.92
N ALA A 103 -16.31 -11.44 -20.92
CA ALA A 103 -15.37 -12.57 -21.04
C ALA A 103 -16.09 -13.89 -21.33
N GLN A 104 -17.24 -14.14 -20.70
CA GLN A 104 -18.09 -15.32 -20.95
C GLN A 104 -18.75 -15.28 -22.33
N ALA A 105 -19.02 -14.09 -22.86
CA ALA A 105 -19.52 -13.91 -24.23
C ALA A 105 -18.44 -14.06 -25.32
N GLY A 106 -17.16 -14.29 -24.94
CA GLY A 106 -16.07 -14.57 -25.87
C GLY A 106 -15.05 -13.44 -26.07
N ASP A 107 -15.17 -12.31 -25.34
CA ASP A 107 -14.17 -11.24 -25.39
C ASP A 107 -12.84 -11.74 -24.80
N GLN A 108 -11.85 -11.94 -25.68
CA GLN A 108 -10.52 -12.46 -25.31
C GLN A 108 -9.72 -11.49 -24.44
N ASP A 109 -9.88 -10.18 -24.62
CA ASP A 109 -9.16 -9.20 -23.84
C ASP A 109 -9.71 -9.12 -22.42
N ALA A 110 -11.03 -9.17 -22.24
CA ALA A 110 -11.66 -9.31 -20.93
C ALA A 110 -11.21 -10.61 -20.23
N GLN A 111 -11.15 -11.74 -20.96
CA GLN A 111 -10.65 -13.01 -20.41
C GLN A 111 -9.21 -12.88 -19.90
N ARG A 112 -8.31 -12.29 -20.70
CA ARG A 112 -6.90 -12.10 -20.32
C ARG A 112 -6.75 -11.16 -19.10
N ARG A 113 -7.53 -10.07 -19.05
CA ARG A 113 -7.50 -9.13 -17.92
C ARG A 113 -7.98 -9.80 -16.63
N LEU A 114 -9.11 -10.50 -16.68
CA LEU A 114 -9.67 -11.18 -15.52
C LEU A 114 -8.81 -12.36 -15.06
N LEU A 115 -8.20 -13.12 -15.97
CA LEU A 115 -7.28 -14.19 -15.59
C LEU A 115 -6.04 -13.62 -14.87
N ARG A 116 -5.44 -12.55 -15.41
CA ARG A 116 -4.31 -11.89 -14.73
C ARG A 116 -4.70 -11.39 -13.35
N LEU A 117 -5.87 -10.78 -13.21
CA LEU A 117 -6.37 -10.30 -11.93
C LEU A 117 -6.61 -11.46 -10.95
N SER A 118 -7.30 -12.53 -11.39
CA SER A 118 -7.62 -13.68 -10.53
C SER A 118 -6.39 -14.45 -10.07
N LEU A 119 -5.29 -14.39 -10.83
CA LEU A 119 -3.99 -14.97 -10.48
C LEU A 119 -3.18 -14.05 -9.55
N LEU A 120 -3.02 -12.76 -9.91
CA LEU A 120 -2.06 -11.88 -9.23
C LEU A 120 -2.63 -11.25 -7.96
N TRP A 121 -3.96 -11.20 -7.81
CA TRP A 121 -4.61 -10.76 -6.57
C TRP A 121 -4.23 -11.63 -5.36
N PRO A 122 -4.42 -12.96 -5.36
CA PRO A 122 -4.02 -13.79 -4.24
C PRO A 122 -2.49 -13.85 -4.03
N LEU A 123 -1.69 -13.69 -5.09
CA LEU A 123 -0.22 -13.60 -4.95
C LEU A 123 0.21 -12.30 -4.27
N THR A 124 -0.45 -11.18 -4.56
CA THR A 124 -0.21 -9.91 -3.86
C THR A 124 -0.55 -10.05 -2.37
N LEU A 125 -1.67 -10.70 -2.06
CA LEU A 125 -2.07 -11.02 -0.69
C LEU A 125 -1.04 -11.90 0.01
N LEU A 126 -0.55 -12.95 -0.64
CA LEU A 126 0.49 -13.83 -0.09
C LEU A 126 1.73 -13.04 0.30
N GLY A 127 2.21 -12.15 -0.59
CA GLY A 127 3.31 -11.25 -0.27
C GLY A 127 3.04 -10.39 0.96
N ASN A 128 1.81 -9.86 1.12
CA ASN A 128 1.41 -9.12 2.32
C ASN A 128 1.45 -9.99 3.58
N VAL A 129 0.93 -11.22 3.53
CA VAL A 129 0.91 -12.14 4.67
C VAL A 129 2.34 -12.48 5.08
N LEU A 130 3.18 -12.88 4.12
CA LEU A 130 4.56 -13.29 4.38
C LEU A 130 5.37 -12.16 5.02
N LEU A 131 5.32 -10.95 4.48
CA LEU A 131 6.07 -9.82 5.05
C LEU A 131 5.62 -9.43 6.46
N ILE A 132 4.34 -9.66 6.82
CA ILE A 132 3.82 -9.31 8.15
C ILE A 132 4.32 -10.28 9.22
N ILE A 133 4.45 -11.57 8.89
CA ILE A 133 4.86 -12.61 9.85
C ILE A 133 6.36 -12.85 9.86
N ALA A 134 7.11 -12.38 8.85
CA ALA A 134 8.54 -12.59 8.73
C ALA A 134 9.33 -11.94 9.87
N GLN A 135 10.31 -12.67 10.40
CA GLN A 135 11.30 -12.18 11.37
C GLN A 135 12.72 -12.19 10.78
N ASP A 136 12.91 -12.79 9.61
CA ASP A 136 14.16 -12.83 8.86
C ASP A 136 14.10 -11.96 7.59
N ILE A 137 15.27 -11.52 7.12
CA ILE A 137 15.41 -10.62 5.97
C ILE A 137 14.91 -11.30 4.68
N ALA A 138 15.20 -12.60 4.49
CA ALA A 138 14.88 -13.30 3.24
C ALA A 138 13.37 -13.41 3.05
N SER A 139 12.64 -13.86 4.09
CA SER A 139 11.18 -13.95 4.09
C SER A 139 10.53 -12.58 3.97
N PHE A 140 11.03 -11.58 4.71
CA PHE A 140 10.50 -10.23 4.71
C PHE A 140 10.65 -9.58 3.32
N TYR A 141 11.86 -9.64 2.75
CA TYR A 141 12.13 -9.07 1.44
C TYR A 141 11.37 -9.79 0.32
N LEU A 142 11.31 -11.12 0.36
CA LEU A 142 10.55 -11.90 -0.62
C LEU A 142 9.05 -11.53 -0.56
N GLY A 143 8.48 -11.44 0.65
CA GLY A 143 7.09 -11.03 0.84
C GLY A 143 6.83 -9.64 0.29
N PHE A 144 7.73 -8.69 0.56
CA PHE A 144 7.66 -7.32 0.11
C PHE A 144 7.74 -7.24 -1.43
N ALA A 145 8.70 -7.92 -2.05
CA ALA A 145 8.90 -7.96 -3.49
C ALA A 145 7.72 -8.65 -4.21
N LEU A 146 7.26 -9.80 -3.71
CA LEU A 146 6.11 -10.51 -4.27
C LEU A 146 4.86 -9.63 -4.26
N MET A 147 4.54 -9.00 -3.12
CA MET A 147 3.45 -8.05 -3.02
C MET A 147 3.60 -6.91 -4.04
N THR A 148 4.79 -6.36 -4.16
CA THR A 148 5.07 -5.20 -5.00
C THR A 148 4.92 -5.53 -6.48
N PHE A 149 5.56 -6.58 -6.96
CA PHE A 149 5.54 -6.92 -8.38
C PHE A 149 4.20 -7.49 -8.84
N ALA A 150 3.54 -8.30 -8.01
CA ALA A 150 2.21 -8.80 -8.34
C ALA A 150 1.17 -7.68 -8.44
N ALA A 151 1.27 -6.63 -7.61
CA ALA A 151 0.37 -5.48 -7.64
C ALA A 151 0.48 -4.60 -8.90
N TYR A 152 1.57 -4.69 -9.66
CA TYR A 152 1.68 -4.00 -10.95
C TYR A 152 0.47 -4.27 -11.84
N ALA A 153 0.01 -5.52 -11.89
CA ALA A 153 -1.13 -5.89 -12.71
C ALA A 153 -2.46 -5.33 -12.19
N LEU A 154 -2.56 -5.05 -10.90
CA LEU A 154 -3.76 -4.40 -10.32
C LEU A 154 -3.88 -2.96 -10.83
N VAL A 155 -2.76 -2.26 -11.01
CA VAL A 155 -2.73 -0.89 -11.56
C VAL A 155 -2.93 -0.92 -13.07
N ALA A 156 -2.27 -1.85 -13.78
CA ALA A 156 -2.30 -1.95 -15.24
C ALA A 156 -3.58 -2.61 -15.81
N HIS A 157 -4.57 -2.95 -14.98
CA HIS A 157 -5.72 -3.80 -15.33
C HIS A 157 -6.46 -3.34 -16.60
N SER A 158 -6.82 -2.06 -16.69
CA SER A 158 -7.60 -1.51 -17.80
C SER A 158 -6.85 -1.52 -19.14
N GLY A 159 -5.50 -1.52 -19.11
CA GLY A 159 -4.67 -1.54 -20.32
C GLY A 159 -4.66 -0.23 -21.11
N THR A 160 -5.30 0.85 -20.62
CA THR A 160 -5.28 2.19 -21.25
C THR A 160 -3.88 2.81 -21.15
N ASP A 161 -3.61 3.84 -21.94
CA ASP A 161 -2.30 4.52 -21.90
C ASP A 161 -2.05 5.20 -20.55
N GLU A 162 -3.08 5.74 -19.92
CA GLU A 162 -3.02 6.28 -18.56
C GLU A 162 -2.69 5.18 -17.54
N ALA A 163 -3.30 3.99 -17.69
CA ALA A 163 -3.00 2.84 -16.81
C ALA A 163 -1.57 2.34 -17.01
N ARG A 164 -1.07 2.33 -18.25
CA ARG A 164 0.33 2.00 -18.54
C ARG A 164 1.29 3.02 -17.93
N LEU A 165 0.96 4.33 -18.01
CA LEU A 165 1.75 5.37 -17.38
C LEU A 165 1.77 5.24 -15.86
N GLY A 166 0.60 5.07 -15.22
CA GLY A 166 0.48 4.88 -13.77
C GLY A 166 1.21 3.64 -13.29
N ALA A 167 1.07 2.52 -14.01
CA ALA A 167 1.76 1.27 -13.70
C ALA A 167 3.28 1.39 -13.92
N LYS A 168 3.73 2.10 -14.95
CA LYS A 168 5.16 2.37 -15.19
C LYS A 168 5.76 3.22 -14.08
N ALA A 169 5.08 4.29 -13.67
CA ALA A 169 5.53 5.14 -12.56
C ALA A 169 5.63 4.32 -11.26
N TYR A 170 4.62 3.48 -10.97
CA TYR A 170 4.63 2.55 -9.86
C TYR A 170 5.84 1.61 -9.91
N LEU A 171 6.08 0.94 -11.05
CA LEU A 171 7.16 -0.04 -11.18
C LEU A 171 8.56 0.57 -11.06
N ILE A 172 8.81 1.73 -11.69
CA ILE A 172 10.10 2.41 -11.63
C ILE A 172 10.45 2.76 -10.18
N LEU A 173 9.52 3.38 -9.45
CA LEU A 173 9.73 3.74 -8.05
C LEU A 173 9.81 2.49 -7.16
N ALA A 174 9.02 1.47 -7.45
CA ALA A 174 9.07 0.20 -6.73
C ALA A 174 10.45 -0.46 -6.84
N VAL A 175 11.01 -0.61 -8.04
CA VAL A 175 12.35 -1.20 -8.25
C VAL A 175 13.43 -0.39 -7.54
N LEU A 176 13.35 0.93 -7.59
CA LEU A 176 14.26 1.80 -6.83
C LEU A 176 14.15 1.54 -5.32
N GLY A 177 12.91 1.51 -4.80
CA GLY A 177 12.65 1.24 -3.38
C GLY A 177 13.16 -0.12 -2.93
N GLU A 178 12.90 -1.17 -3.72
CA GLU A 178 13.37 -2.54 -3.46
C GLU A 178 14.91 -2.62 -3.39
N GLY A 179 15.62 -1.93 -4.31
CA GLY A 179 17.08 -1.87 -4.28
C GLY A 179 17.62 -1.18 -3.03
N LEU A 180 16.99 -0.07 -2.59
CA LEU A 180 17.37 0.64 -1.36
C LEU A 180 17.08 -0.20 -0.11
N ILE A 181 15.93 -0.90 -0.06
CA ILE A 181 15.58 -1.80 1.04
C ILE A 181 16.60 -2.93 1.15
N LEU A 182 16.88 -3.63 0.04
CA LEU A 182 17.83 -4.74 0.03
C LEU A 182 19.23 -4.28 0.45
N GLY A 183 19.71 -3.17 -0.13
CA GLY A 183 21.00 -2.60 0.23
C GLY A 183 21.09 -2.24 1.71
N GLY A 184 20.09 -1.58 2.26
CA GLY A 184 20.05 -1.21 3.68
C GLY A 184 19.95 -2.41 4.62
N LEU A 185 19.12 -3.41 4.27
CA LEU A 185 19.00 -4.66 5.06
C LEU A 185 20.30 -5.45 5.08
N LEU A 186 20.93 -5.65 3.92
CA LEU A 186 22.18 -6.41 3.83
C LEU A 186 23.35 -5.67 4.50
N TRP A 187 23.40 -4.34 4.41
CA TRP A 187 24.42 -3.56 5.12
C TRP A 187 24.29 -3.72 6.63
N ALA A 188 23.09 -3.49 7.18
CA ALA A 188 22.85 -3.63 8.61
C ALA A 188 23.03 -5.09 9.10
N ALA A 189 22.65 -6.10 8.28
CA ALA A 189 22.88 -7.51 8.58
C ALA A 189 24.38 -7.86 8.62
N GLY A 190 25.19 -7.26 7.74
CA GLY A 190 26.64 -7.43 7.72
C GLY A 190 27.31 -6.90 9.00
N GLU A 191 26.86 -5.74 9.51
CA GLU A 191 27.35 -5.18 10.78
C GLU A 191 26.95 -6.05 11.98
N ALA A 192 25.71 -6.53 12.01
CA ALA A 192 25.19 -7.35 13.11
C ALA A 192 25.57 -8.84 12.98
N ASN A 193 26.15 -9.26 11.84
CA ASN A 193 26.45 -10.65 11.52
C ASN A 193 25.26 -11.62 11.71
N THR A 194 24.07 -11.19 11.32
CA THR A 194 22.82 -11.97 11.41
C THR A 194 21.82 -11.56 10.34
N LEU A 195 20.97 -12.50 9.93
CA LEU A 195 19.89 -12.25 8.95
C LEU A 195 18.53 -12.01 9.62
N MET A 196 18.48 -11.90 10.94
CA MET A 196 17.24 -11.61 11.67
C MET A 196 16.94 -10.11 11.67
N LEU A 197 15.66 -9.73 11.56
CA LEU A 197 15.25 -8.33 11.57
C LEU A 197 15.59 -7.63 12.90
N GLN A 198 15.61 -8.37 14.01
CA GLN A 198 16.08 -7.84 15.28
C GLN A 198 17.55 -7.43 15.19
N GLY A 199 18.40 -8.26 14.60
CA GLY A 199 19.82 -7.94 14.40
C GLY A 199 20.04 -6.75 13.47
N VAL A 200 19.17 -6.52 12.49
CA VAL A 200 19.20 -5.30 11.68
C VAL A 200 19.06 -4.05 12.55
N ARG A 201 18.15 -4.06 13.54
CA ARG A 201 17.99 -2.93 14.50
C ARG A 201 19.24 -2.71 15.32
N GLU A 202 19.83 -3.81 15.81
CA GLU A 202 21.07 -3.78 16.60
C GLU A 202 22.24 -3.26 15.76
N GLY A 203 22.37 -3.74 14.50
CA GLY A 203 23.38 -3.26 13.57
C GLY A 203 23.25 -1.77 13.25
N ILE A 204 22.04 -1.25 13.07
CA ILE A 204 21.79 0.20 12.88
C ILE A 204 22.14 0.99 14.15
N LEU A 205 21.87 0.42 15.33
CA LEU A 205 22.09 1.10 16.60
C LEU A 205 23.57 1.21 16.95
N GLU A 206 24.35 0.16 16.69
CA GLU A 206 25.73 0.04 17.13
C GLU A 206 26.76 0.53 16.09
N ALA A 207 26.38 0.55 14.81
CA ALA A 207 27.26 0.97 13.74
C ALA A 207 27.50 2.49 13.73
N GLU A 208 28.72 2.92 13.47
CA GLU A 208 29.07 4.32 13.25
C GLU A 208 28.23 4.96 12.13
N GLN A 209 27.93 4.17 11.09
CA GLN A 209 27.15 4.59 9.91
C GLN A 209 25.65 4.23 10.01
N GLY A 210 25.14 3.92 11.21
CA GLY A 210 23.75 3.50 11.43
C GLY A 210 22.70 4.49 10.90
N ALA A 211 22.99 5.80 10.96
CA ALA A 211 22.09 6.82 10.37
C ALA A 211 21.97 6.71 8.84
N TRP A 212 23.03 6.31 8.12
CA TRP A 212 22.97 6.08 6.67
C TRP A 212 22.21 4.82 6.31
N MET A 213 22.36 3.74 7.10
CA MET A 213 21.55 2.52 6.94
C MET A 213 20.07 2.83 7.16
N ALA A 214 19.76 3.56 8.23
CA ALA A 214 18.40 4.02 8.52
C ALA A 214 17.85 4.91 7.38
N ALA A 215 18.67 5.78 6.78
CA ALA A 215 18.28 6.63 5.65
C ALA A 215 17.96 5.80 4.39
N LEU A 216 18.78 4.80 4.04
CA LEU A 216 18.51 3.91 2.91
C LEU A 216 17.18 3.16 3.10
N LEU A 217 16.99 2.56 4.27
CA LEU A 217 15.76 1.83 4.62
C LEU A 217 14.55 2.78 4.66
N CYS A 218 14.72 4.00 5.19
CA CYS A 218 13.67 5.00 5.23
C CYS A 218 13.23 5.41 3.83
N LEU A 219 14.16 5.66 2.92
CA LEU A 219 13.86 5.99 1.54
C LEU A 219 13.24 4.80 0.80
N GLY A 220 13.79 3.60 0.96
CA GLY A 220 13.27 2.40 0.32
C GLY A 220 11.82 2.09 0.71
N PHE A 221 11.55 1.96 2.00
CA PHE A 221 10.17 1.79 2.51
C PHE A 221 9.31 3.03 2.26
N GLY A 222 9.93 4.22 2.20
CA GLY A 222 9.29 5.49 1.92
C GLY A 222 8.66 5.56 0.54
N VAL A 223 9.22 4.87 -0.46
CA VAL A 223 8.57 4.71 -1.77
C VAL A 223 7.19 4.07 -1.60
N LYS A 224 7.11 2.99 -0.83
CA LYS A 224 5.85 2.29 -0.60
C LYS A 224 4.91 3.09 0.30
N ALA A 225 5.41 3.69 1.36
CA ALA A 225 4.65 4.53 2.28
C ALA A 225 4.15 5.83 1.64
N GLY A 226 4.75 6.27 0.53
CA GLY A 226 4.39 7.52 -0.14
C GLY A 226 4.97 8.76 0.56
N VAL A 227 6.24 8.71 1.00
CA VAL A 227 6.95 9.86 1.57
C VAL A 227 7.08 10.96 0.52
N ILE A 228 7.15 12.21 0.98
CA ILE A 228 7.33 13.37 0.11
C ILE A 228 8.53 13.18 -0.83
N GLY A 229 8.32 13.50 -2.10
CA GLY A 229 9.28 13.20 -3.15
C GLY A 229 9.18 11.80 -3.75
N LEU A 230 8.73 10.78 -3.04
CA LEU A 230 8.63 9.38 -3.49
C LEU A 230 7.18 8.90 -3.71
N HIS A 231 6.20 9.76 -3.45
CA HIS A 231 4.76 9.47 -3.46
C HIS A 231 4.10 9.51 -4.84
N VAL A 232 4.78 9.98 -5.87
CA VAL A 232 4.22 10.37 -7.18
C VAL A 232 3.44 9.24 -7.87
N TRP A 233 3.82 7.99 -7.62
CA TRP A 233 3.11 6.84 -8.18
C TRP A 233 1.67 6.71 -7.66
N LEU A 234 1.38 7.16 -6.43
CA LEU A 234 0.05 7.04 -5.81
C LEU A 234 -1.03 7.80 -6.59
N PRO A 235 -0.90 9.13 -6.83
CA PRO A 235 -1.91 9.87 -7.58
C PRO A 235 -1.97 9.52 -9.07
N LEU A 236 -0.95 8.84 -9.63
CA LEU A 236 -0.97 8.32 -10.99
C LEU A 236 -1.62 6.93 -11.08
N ALA A 237 -1.41 6.07 -10.09
CA ALA A 237 -1.92 4.70 -10.07
C ALA A 237 -3.41 4.61 -9.68
N HIS A 238 -3.85 5.37 -8.66
CA HIS A 238 -5.20 5.25 -8.12
C HIS A 238 -6.33 5.61 -9.10
N PRO A 239 -6.22 6.68 -9.91
CA PRO A 239 -7.27 7.01 -10.87
C PRO A 239 -7.57 5.88 -11.85
N VAL A 240 -6.55 5.15 -12.27
CA VAL A 240 -6.63 4.12 -13.32
C VAL A 240 -6.86 2.71 -12.78
N ALA A 241 -6.47 2.45 -11.53
CA ALA A 241 -6.71 1.15 -10.90
C ALA A 241 -8.21 0.95 -10.60
N PRO A 242 -8.75 -0.29 -10.74
CA PRO A 242 -10.10 -0.62 -10.29
C PRO A 242 -10.36 -0.24 -8.83
N ALA A 243 -11.59 0.13 -8.48
CA ALA A 243 -11.92 0.58 -7.12
C ALA A 243 -11.52 -0.43 -6.02
N PRO A 244 -11.80 -1.74 -6.13
CA PRO A 244 -11.32 -2.73 -5.15
C PRO A 244 -9.79 -2.86 -5.11
N ALA A 245 -9.10 -2.72 -6.25
CA ALA A 245 -7.64 -2.69 -6.29
C ALA A 245 -7.08 -1.43 -5.60
N SER A 246 -7.67 -0.25 -5.84
CA SER A 246 -7.32 0.99 -5.14
C SER A 246 -7.54 0.89 -3.63
N ALA A 247 -8.57 0.14 -3.19
CA ALA A 247 -8.83 -0.10 -1.76
C ALA A 247 -7.67 -0.84 -1.08
N VAL A 248 -7.17 -1.93 -1.67
CA VAL A 248 -6.05 -2.70 -1.10
C VAL A 248 -4.70 -1.99 -1.28
N LEU A 249 -4.49 -1.30 -2.40
CA LEU A 249 -3.28 -0.49 -2.63
C LEU A 249 -3.14 0.59 -1.54
N SER A 250 -4.19 1.37 -1.29
CA SER A 250 -4.17 2.44 -0.28
C SER A 250 -4.34 1.94 1.15
N GLY A 251 -5.15 0.89 1.34
CA GLY A 251 -5.47 0.37 2.67
C GLY A 251 -4.36 -0.52 3.25
N ALA A 252 -3.93 -1.56 2.54
CA ALA A 252 -2.98 -2.55 3.02
C ALA A 252 -1.54 -2.27 2.55
N MET A 253 -1.33 -2.07 1.25
CA MET A 253 0.02 -2.12 0.67
C MET A 253 0.91 -0.93 1.05
N ILE A 254 0.38 0.30 1.14
CA ILE A 254 1.20 1.44 1.61
C ILE A 254 1.64 1.27 3.07
N LYS A 255 0.89 0.49 3.87
CA LYS A 255 1.25 0.18 5.26
C LYS A 255 2.41 -0.79 5.37
N ALA A 256 2.74 -1.53 4.31
CA ALA A 256 3.95 -2.35 4.28
C ALA A 256 5.23 -1.49 4.45
N GLY A 257 5.25 -0.26 3.90
CA GLY A 257 6.34 0.69 4.16
C GLY A 257 6.41 1.11 5.63
N LEU A 258 5.26 1.40 6.25
CA LEU A 258 5.19 1.73 7.67
C LEU A 258 5.61 0.55 8.56
N LEU A 259 5.14 -0.66 8.25
CA LEU A 259 5.56 -1.88 8.94
C LEU A 259 7.07 -2.11 8.78
N GLY A 260 7.62 -1.88 7.57
CA GLY A 260 9.05 -1.97 7.32
C GLY A 260 9.85 -1.09 8.27
N TRP A 261 9.49 0.19 8.41
CA TRP A 261 10.15 1.07 9.37
C TRP A 261 10.06 0.56 10.81
N ILE A 262 8.86 0.17 11.25
CA ILE A 262 8.64 -0.36 12.61
C ILE A 262 9.45 -1.64 12.85
N SER A 263 9.64 -2.46 11.81
CA SER A 263 10.35 -3.74 11.91
C SER A 263 11.88 -3.59 11.97
N VAL A 264 12.45 -2.55 11.33
CA VAL A 264 13.91 -2.46 11.15
C VAL A 264 14.57 -1.27 11.86
N LEU A 265 13.84 -0.17 12.14
CA LEU A 265 14.43 0.96 12.83
C LEU A 265 14.51 0.70 14.36
N PRO A 266 15.55 1.20 15.06
CA PRO A 266 15.72 1.02 16.50
C PRO A 266 14.82 1.98 17.30
N LEU A 267 13.50 1.87 17.10
CA LEU A 267 12.49 2.73 17.71
C LEU A 267 12.33 2.42 19.20
N GLY A 268 12.29 3.45 20.01
CA GLY A 268 12.13 3.33 21.46
C GLY A 268 13.38 2.84 22.21
N HIS A 269 14.55 2.85 21.56
CA HIS A 269 15.77 2.40 22.18
C HIS A 269 16.52 3.56 22.86
N GLU A 270 16.84 3.45 24.14
CA GLU A 270 17.47 4.54 24.93
C GLU A 270 18.85 4.96 24.41
N ARG A 271 19.60 4.04 23.75
CA ARG A 271 20.96 4.27 23.26
C ARG A 271 21.01 4.80 21.81
N VAL A 272 19.96 5.48 21.34
CA VAL A 272 19.96 6.08 20.00
C VAL A 272 21.04 7.16 19.90
N SER A 273 21.92 7.05 18.88
CA SER A 273 22.99 8.02 18.67
C SER A 273 22.47 9.39 18.25
N GLY A 274 23.24 10.46 18.51
CA GLY A 274 22.88 11.81 18.07
C GLY A 274 22.63 11.91 16.56
N ALA A 275 23.34 11.14 15.74
CA ALA A 275 23.14 11.08 14.29
C ALA A 275 21.79 10.47 13.93
N LEU A 276 21.36 9.41 14.63
CA LEU A 276 20.03 8.81 14.45
C LEU A 276 18.91 9.73 14.94
N VAL A 277 19.11 10.48 16.03
CA VAL A 277 18.16 11.53 16.48
C VAL A 277 18.03 12.63 15.42
N GLN A 278 19.15 13.08 14.86
CA GLN A 278 19.13 14.08 13.78
C GLN A 278 18.41 13.54 12.54
N PHE A 279 18.66 12.30 12.16
CA PHE A 279 17.92 11.63 11.09
C PHE A 279 16.42 11.53 11.42
N GLY A 280 16.04 11.19 12.65
CA GLY A 280 14.66 11.19 13.14
C GLY A 280 13.99 12.56 12.95
N ASN A 281 14.68 13.66 13.26
CA ASN A 281 14.16 15.02 13.05
C ASN A 281 13.93 15.34 11.55
N ILE A 282 14.80 14.86 10.66
CA ILE A 282 14.60 14.97 9.20
C ILE A 282 13.37 14.20 8.79
N MET A 283 13.22 12.96 9.26
CA MET A 283 12.06 12.10 8.98
C MET A 283 10.75 12.73 9.52
N LEU A 284 10.77 13.30 10.72
CA LEU A 284 9.66 14.04 11.31
C LEU A 284 9.22 15.22 10.43
N THR A 285 10.18 16.03 10.02
CA THR A 285 9.95 17.21 9.18
C THR A 285 9.41 16.80 7.81
N ALA A 286 9.99 15.77 7.19
CA ALA A 286 9.52 15.24 5.89
C ALA A 286 8.09 14.68 5.99
N GLY A 287 7.77 13.99 7.10
CA GLY A 287 6.43 13.49 7.38
C GLY A 287 5.40 14.61 7.50
N LEU A 288 5.71 15.66 8.25
CA LEU A 288 4.86 16.85 8.38
C LEU A 288 4.72 17.59 7.04
N ALA A 289 5.82 17.76 6.30
CA ALA A 289 5.79 18.37 4.97
C ALA A 289 4.88 17.58 4.00
N ALA A 290 4.92 16.25 4.06
CA ALA A 290 4.00 15.39 3.30
C ALA A 290 2.55 15.56 3.75
N ALA A 291 2.31 15.65 5.07
CA ALA A 291 0.98 15.79 5.63
C ALA A 291 0.28 17.07 5.14
N PHE A 292 0.98 18.20 5.16
CA PHE A 292 0.45 19.49 4.71
C PHE A 292 0.51 19.68 3.20
N GLY A 293 1.65 19.36 2.57
CA GLY A 293 1.86 19.54 1.14
C GLY A 293 0.90 18.72 0.28
N ALA A 294 0.67 17.45 0.66
CA ALA A 294 -0.28 16.60 -0.03
C ALA A 294 -1.73 17.10 0.16
N ALA A 295 -2.08 17.62 1.33
CA ALA A 295 -3.39 18.20 1.55
C ALA A 295 -3.61 19.45 0.67
N LEU A 296 -2.63 20.35 0.65
CA LEU A 296 -2.69 21.59 -0.14
C LEU A 296 -2.78 21.30 -1.65
N TYR A 297 -2.02 20.35 -2.16
CA TYR A 297 -2.03 20.01 -3.59
C TYR A 297 -3.26 19.19 -3.99
N GLY A 298 -3.68 18.27 -3.11
CA GLY A 298 -4.75 17.32 -3.38
C GLY A 298 -6.13 17.94 -3.53
N VAL A 299 -6.43 19.07 -2.83
CA VAL A 299 -7.72 19.75 -2.94
C VAL A 299 -8.00 20.33 -4.33
N PHE A 300 -6.97 20.56 -5.14
CA PHE A 300 -7.10 21.06 -6.51
C PHE A 300 -7.33 19.95 -7.55
N GLN A 301 -7.24 18.68 -7.18
CA GLN A 301 -7.41 17.58 -8.11
C GLN A 301 -8.86 17.43 -8.59
N ARG A 302 -9.01 17.00 -9.86
CA ARG A 302 -10.36 16.78 -10.46
C ARG A 302 -10.87 15.38 -10.26
N HIS A 303 -9.99 14.38 -10.33
CA HIS A 303 -10.39 12.98 -10.23
C HIS A 303 -10.57 12.59 -8.75
N PRO A 304 -11.71 12.04 -8.30
CA PRO A 304 -11.96 11.75 -6.89
C PRO A 304 -10.91 10.78 -6.30
N LYS A 305 -10.48 9.76 -7.05
CA LYS A 305 -9.42 8.83 -6.60
C LYS A 305 -8.06 9.51 -6.48
N ALA A 306 -7.76 10.56 -7.28
CA ALA A 306 -6.53 11.33 -7.11
C ALA A 306 -6.58 12.13 -5.81
N VAL A 307 -7.71 12.80 -5.50
CA VAL A 307 -7.91 13.49 -4.21
C VAL A 307 -7.73 12.52 -3.04
N LEU A 308 -8.32 11.33 -3.12
CA LEU A 308 -8.16 10.28 -2.11
C LEU A 308 -6.71 9.78 -2.01
N ALA A 309 -5.96 9.70 -3.11
CA ALA A 309 -4.55 9.35 -3.09
C ALA A 309 -3.72 10.39 -2.32
N TYR A 310 -3.90 11.68 -2.59
CA TYR A 310 -3.24 12.76 -1.83
C TYR A 310 -3.66 12.76 -0.35
N SER A 311 -4.91 12.43 -0.05
CA SER A 311 -5.33 12.22 1.34
C SER A 311 -4.63 11.02 1.99
N SER A 312 -4.27 9.97 1.23
CA SER A 312 -3.47 8.86 1.77
C SER A 312 -2.02 9.30 2.04
N ILE A 313 -1.41 10.08 1.13
CA ILE A 313 -0.07 10.65 1.32
C ILE A 313 -0.05 11.55 2.58
N SER A 314 -1.05 12.41 2.76
CA SER A 314 -1.19 13.26 3.94
C SER A 314 -1.25 12.45 5.24
N GLN A 315 -2.06 11.38 5.28
CA GLN A 315 -2.19 10.53 6.46
C GLN A 315 -0.92 9.71 6.73
N MET A 316 -0.28 9.19 5.67
CA MET A 316 1.01 8.51 5.79
C MET A 316 2.11 9.46 6.27
N GLY A 317 2.05 10.73 5.87
CA GLY A 317 2.94 11.77 6.39
C GLY A 317 2.81 11.95 7.90
N MET A 318 1.58 11.98 8.44
CA MET A 318 1.36 12.01 9.89
C MET A 318 1.92 10.74 10.57
N MET A 319 1.70 9.55 9.99
CA MET A 319 2.24 8.30 10.53
C MET A 319 3.77 8.27 10.46
N THR A 320 4.39 8.81 9.41
CA THR A 320 5.85 8.98 9.29
C THR A 320 6.39 9.85 10.42
N ALA A 321 5.73 10.98 10.72
CA ALA A 321 6.10 11.84 11.82
C ALA A 321 6.00 11.13 13.20
N LEU A 322 4.98 10.29 13.39
CA LEU A 322 4.82 9.50 14.61
C LEU A 322 5.89 8.40 14.75
N VAL A 323 6.26 7.71 13.65
CA VAL A 323 7.40 6.76 13.66
C VAL A 323 8.70 7.47 14.02
N ALA A 324 8.93 8.65 13.45
CA ALA A 324 10.13 9.43 13.75
C ALA A 324 10.29 9.78 15.23
N MET A 325 9.18 9.91 15.98
CA MET A 325 9.22 10.09 17.44
C MET A 325 9.91 8.95 18.17
N GLY A 326 9.84 7.71 17.65
CA GLY A 326 10.57 6.58 18.22
C GLY A 326 12.11 6.71 18.17
N LEU A 327 12.64 7.61 17.31
CA LEU A 327 14.06 7.97 17.27
C LEU A 327 14.36 9.29 17.99
N VAL A 328 13.45 10.27 17.93
CA VAL A 328 13.62 11.63 18.48
C VAL A 328 13.38 11.67 19.97
N ALA A 329 12.38 10.94 20.45
CA ALA A 329 11.98 10.83 21.85
C ALA A 329 11.64 9.35 22.14
N PRO A 330 12.66 8.50 22.30
CA PRO A 330 12.49 7.04 22.41
C PRO A 330 11.55 6.61 23.54
N GLU A 331 11.51 7.35 24.63
CA GLU A 331 10.66 7.10 25.81
C GLU A 331 9.16 7.12 25.51
N VAL A 332 8.74 7.85 24.47
CA VAL A 332 7.32 7.92 24.05
C VAL A 332 6.88 6.63 23.33
N TRP A 333 7.82 5.90 22.72
CA TRP A 333 7.50 4.86 21.75
C TRP A 333 6.65 3.72 22.32
N SER A 334 6.95 3.28 23.54
CA SER A 334 6.22 2.18 24.19
C SER A 334 4.73 2.46 24.37
N LEU A 335 4.36 3.71 24.60
CA LEU A 335 2.98 4.17 24.73
C LEU A 335 2.36 4.53 23.38
N LEU A 336 3.18 4.97 22.40
CA LEU A 336 2.74 5.51 21.12
C LEU A 336 2.41 4.42 20.09
N TRP A 337 3.19 3.32 20.04
CA TRP A 337 3.07 2.33 18.96
C TRP A 337 1.68 1.65 18.88
N PRO A 338 0.94 1.34 19.97
CA PRO A 338 -0.39 0.74 19.85
C PRO A 338 -1.39 1.70 19.20
N GLY A 339 -1.30 3.00 19.59
CA GLY A 339 -2.10 4.06 18.96
C GLY A 339 -1.79 4.24 17.49
N LEU A 340 -0.52 4.14 17.09
CA LEU A 340 -0.08 4.20 15.70
C LEU A 340 -0.62 3.00 14.90
N VAL A 341 -0.60 1.79 15.46
CA VAL A 341 -1.17 0.60 14.80
C VAL A 341 -2.68 0.72 14.64
N LEU A 342 -3.39 1.21 15.67
CA LEU A 342 -4.82 1.50 15.57
C LEU A 342 -5.10 2.56 14.50
N PHE A 343 -4.29 3.60 14.43
CA PHE A 343 -4.41 4.64 13.41
C PHE A 343 -4.18 4.07 12.00
N ALA A 344 -3.19 3.20 11.82
CA ALA A 344 -2.91 2.52 10.56
C ALA A 344 -4.07 1.61 10.12
N ALA A 345 -4.63 0.80 11.05
CA ALA A 345 -5.74 -0.11 10.80
C ALA A 345 -7.04 0.65 10.46
N HIS A 346 -7.40 1.65 11.25
CA HIS A 346 -8.55 2.51 10.98
C HIS A 346 -8.42 3.20 9.61
N HIS A 347 -7.26 3.82 9.35
CA HIS A 347 -6.99 4.43 8.05
C HIS A 347 -7.09 3.42 6.90
N ALA A 348 -6.60 2.18 7.07
CA ALA A 348 -6.66 1.15 6.04
C ALA A 348 -8.10 0.86 5.61
N LEU A 349 -8.99 0.65 6.56
CA LEU A 349 -10.40 0.32 6.30
C LEU A 349 -11.22 1.52 5.85
N ALA A 350 -11.01 2.68 6.47
CA ALA A 350 -11.68 3.92 6.07
C ALA A 350 -11.32 4.31 4.63
N LYS A 351 -10.04 4.22 4.26
CA LYS A 351 -9.59 4.44 2.88
C LYS A 351 -10.08 3.38 1.91
N GLY A 352 -10.02 2.11 2.31
CA GLY A 352 -10.60 1.03 1.53
C GLY A 352 -12.06 1.29 1.20
N SER A 353 -12.84 1.70 2.20
CA SER A 353 -14.26 2.05 2.04
C SER A 353 -14.46 3.28 1.16
N LEU A 354 -13.63 4.33 1.30
CA LEU A 354 -13.70 5.53 0.45
C LEU A 354 -13.37 5.21 -1.01
N PHE A 355 -12.37 4.37 -1.29
CA PHE A 355 -12.04 3.97 -2.66
C PHE A 355 -13.11 3.06 -3.26
N MET A 356 -13.63 2.07 -2.54
CA MET A 356 -14.77 1.26 -2.99
C MET A 356 -16.01 2.13 -3.20
N GLY A 357 -16.22 3.14 -2.36
CA GLY A 357 -17.30 4.12 -2.47
C GLY A 357 -17.29 4.90 -3.79
N THR A 358 -16.13 5.07 -4.47
CA THR A 358 -16.10 5.71 -5.79
C THR A 358 -16.89 4.93 -6.82
N SER A 359 -16.81 3.61 -6.81
CA SER A 359 -17.60 2.77 -7.72
C SER A 359 -19.10 2.74 -7.36
N ILE A 360 -19.44 2.95 -6.07
CA ILE A 360 -20.84 3.08 -5.65
C ILE A 360 -21.44 4.39 -6.19
N SER A 361 -20.67 5.49 -6.17
CA SER A 361 -21.12 6.77 -6.72
C SER A 361 -21.18 6.79 -8.25
N GLU A 362 -20.33 6.02 -8.92
CA GLU A 362 -20.37 5.82 -10.38
C GLU A 362 -21.56 4.97 -10.83
N HIS A 363 -22.10 4.08 -9.97
CA HIS A 363 -23.23 3.21 -10.25
C HIS A 363 -24.17 3.19 -9.03
N LEU A 364 -24.91 4.26 -8.80
CA LEU A 364 -25.74 4.45 -7.60
C LEU A 364 -26.71 3.28 -7.38
N PRO A 365 -26.77 2.72 -6.16
CA PRO A 365 -27.82 1.78 -5.80
C PRO A 365 -29.20 2.47 -5.83
N ARG A 366 -30.27 1.68 -5.89
CA ARG A 366 -31.66 2.18 -5.90
C ARG A 366 -32.12 2.67 -4.51
N TRP A 367 -31.22 3.17 -3.69
CA TRP A 367 -31.50 3.71 -2.37
C TRP A 367 -31.76 5.22 -2.43
N PRO A 368 -32.42 5.79 -1.41
CA PRO A 368 -32.55 7.23 -1.31
C PRO A 368 -31.18 7.93 -1.36
N LEU A 369 -31.06 8.92 -2.24
CA LEU A 369 -29.78 9.61 -2.49
C LEU A 369 -29.13 10.19 -1.22
N PRO A 370 -29.90 10.81 -0.28
CA PRO A 370 -29.31 11.29 0.99
C PRO A 370 -28.68 10.19 1.81
N LEU A 371 -29.27 8.97 1.84
CA LEU A 371 -28.72 7.83 2.55
C LEU A 371 -27.40 7.38 1.95
N VAL A 372 -27.31 7.27 0.61
CA VAL A 372 -26.06 6.90 -0.07
C VAL A 372 -24.94 7.87 0.27
N TRP A 373 -25.24 9.19 0.23
CA TRP A 373 -24.23 10.21 0.54
C TRP A 373 -23.87 10.27 2.01
N ALA A 374 -24.81 10.05 2.92
CA ALA A 374 -24.52 9.90 4.34
C ALA A 374 -23.54 8.72 4.59
N LEU A 375 -23.79 7.56 3.97
CA LEU A 375 -22.91 6.39 4.07
C LEU A 375 -21.54 6.62 3.43
N LEU A 376 -21.46 7.30 2.27
CA LEU A 376 -20.19 7.68 1.63
C LEU A 376 -19.37 8.64 2.51
N ALA A 377 -20.02 9.52 3.26
CA ALA A 377 -19.36 10.49 4.12
C ALA A 377 -18.81 9.87 5.42
N LEU A 378 -19.46 8.81 5.96
CA LEU A 378 -19.09 8.21 7.26
C LEU A 378 -17.61 7.85 7.41
N PRO A 379 -16.98 7.10 6.47
CA PRO A 379 -15.55 6.78 6.59
C PRO A 379 -14.66 8.02 6.57
N GLY A 380 -15.07 9.06 5.82
CA GLY A 380 -14.35 10.33 5.73
C GLY A 380 -14.44 11.17 6.99
N ILE A 381 -15.64 11.26 7.59
CA ILE A 381 -15.88 11.93 8.87
C ILE A 381 -15.07 11.22 9.96
N SER A 382 -15.08 9.89 9.97
CA SER A 382 -14.28 9.10 10.90
C SER A 382 -12.78 9.32 10.68
N LEU A 383 -12.31 9.33 9.42
CA LEU A 383 -10.89 9.54 9.08
C LEU A 383 -10.36 10.91 9.55
N SER A 384 -11.21 11.94 9.56
CA SER A 384 -10.85 13.25 10.10
C SER A 384 -10.73 13.28 11.64
N GLY A 385 -11.21 12.24 12.32
CA GLY A 385 -11.19 12.12 13.78
C GLY A 385 -12.49 12.57 14.46
N ALA A 386 -13.55 12.83 13.71
CA ALA A 386 -14.78 13.40 14.28
C ALA A 386 -15.70 12.35 14.92
N ILE A 387 -15.69 11.09 14.47
CA ILE A 387 -16.57 10.03 14.99
C ILE A 387 -15.87 8.67 15.07
N GLY A 388 -16.41 7.78 15.91
CA GLY A 388 -16.08 6.36 15.95
C GLY A 388 -14.60 6.07 16.19
N ALA A 389 -14.09 5.03 15.52
CA ALA A 389 -12.70 4.62 15.63
C ALA A 389 -11.69 5.71 15.22
N GLY A 390 -12.09 6.65 14.36
CA GLY A 390 -11.24 7.78 13.97
C GLY A 390 -10.91 8.70 15.15
N MET A 391 -11.89 8.99 16.00
CA MET A 391 -11.69 9.77 17.22
C MET A 391 -10.75 9.04 18.19
N ILE A 392 -11.00 7.74 18.41
CA ILE A 392 -10.20 6.91 19.31
C ILE A 392 -8.75 6.78 18.79
N SER A 393 -8.56 6.56 17.50
CA SER A 393 -7.23 6.44 16.91
C SER A 393 -6.42 7.73 16.96
N LYS A 394 -7.09 8.89 16.81
CA LYS A 394 -6.43 10.20 16.99
C LYS A 394 -6.07 10.45 18.45
N TRP A 395 -6.93 10.06 19.38
CA TRP A 395 -6.62 10.13 20.82
C TRP A 395 -5.48 9.22 21.18
N GLY A 396 -5.48 7.96 20.74
CA GLY A 396 -4.44 6.98 21.05
C GLY A 396 -3.03 7.38 20.60
N VAL A 397 -2.88 8.31 19.63
CA VAL A 397 -1.57 8.88 19.28
C VAL A 397 -1.30 10.23 19.96
N LYS A 398 -2.32 10.95 20.39
CA LYS A 398 -2.17 12.25 21.08
C LYS A 398 -1.93 12.10 22.57
N SER A 399 -2.59 11.13 23.23
CA SER A 399 -2.48 10.92 24.68
C SER A 399 -1.02 10.71 25.12
N PRO A 400 -0.23 9.79 24.52
CA PRO A 400 1.19 9.64 24.86
C PRO A 400 2.02 10.91 24.63
N LEU A 401 1.70 11.66 23.57
CA LEU A 401 2.38 12.91 23.26
C LEU A 401 2.03 14.03 24.28
N TYR A 402 0.82 14.04 24.83
CA TYR A 402 0.43 14.95 25.93
C TYR A 402 1.19 14.61 27.22
N GLU A 403 1.26 13.34 27.57
CA GLU A 403 1.97 12.86 28.77
C GLU A 403 3.46 13.24 28.76
N MET A 404 4.07 13.26 27.57
CA MET A 404 5.48 13.58 27.38
C MET A 404 5.72 15.02 26.88
N HIS A 405 4.74 15.91 27.02
CA HIS A 405 4.85 17.35 26.73
C HIS A 405 5.20 17.72 25.28
N HIS A 406 4.82 16.90 24.28
CA HIS A 406 5.02 17.18 22.84
C HIS A 406 3.84 17.96 22.21
N GLU A 407 3.37 19.01 22.86
CA GLU A 407 2.19 19.79 22.46
C GLU A 407 2.29 20.39 21.06
N SER A 408 3.47 20.82 20.64
CA SER A 408 3.71 21.39 19.31
C SER A 408 3.37 20.38 18.20
N LEU A 409 3.78 19.13 18.36
CA LEU A 409 3.47 18.06 17.43
C LEU A 409 1.97 17.76 17.40
N ILE A 410 1.31 17.75 18.57
CA ILE A 410 -0.15 17.56 18.68
C ILE A 410 -0.90 18.63 17.90
N LYS A 411 -0.49 19.91 18.03
CA LYS A 411 -1.07 21.03 17.26
C LYS A 411 -0.89 20.82 15.76
N LEU A 412 0.31 20.44 15.31
CA LEU A 412 0.60 20.18 13.90
C LEU A 412 -0.23 19.00 13.35
N LEU A 413 -0.34 17.89 14.09
CA LEU A 413 -1.19 16.76 13.70
C LEU A 413 -2.68 17.13 13.64
N SER A 414 -3.14 18.03 14.52
CA SER A 414 -4.51 18.53 14.50
C SER A 414 -4.78 19.38 13.26
N TRP A 415 -3.85 20.27 12.88
CA TRP A 415 -3.95 21.03 11.64
C TRP A 415 -3.83 20.16 10.39
N ALA A 416 -3.02 19.12 10.41
CA ALA A 416 -2.98 18.14 9.33
C ALA A 416 -4.32 17.39 9.17
N ALA A 417 -5.04 17.15 10.28
CA ALA A 417 -6.39 16.58 10.23
C ALA A 417 -7.42 17.53 9.57
N VAL A 418 -7.24 18.85 9.67
CA VAL A 418 -8.04 19.84 8.89
C VAL A 418 -7.86 19.61 7.40
N GLY A 419 -6.63 19.42 6.95
CA GLY A 419 -6.32 19.05 5.55
C GLY A 419 -7.01 17.75 5.11
N THR A 420 -7.05 16.75 6.00
CA THR A 420 -7.77 15.49 5.74
C THR A 420 -9.26 15.72 5.52
N ALA A 421 -9.92 16.51 6.39
CA ALA A 421 -11.34 16.83 6.28
C ALA A 421 -11.64 17.60 4.98
N ALA A 422 -10.78 18.54 4.61
CA ALA A 422 -10.90 19.28 3.36
C ALA A 422 -10.80 18.35 2.14
N LEU A 423 -9.78 17.46 2.10
CA LEU A 423 -9.60 16.50 1.02
C LEU A 423 -10.77 15.54 0.86
N VAL A 424 -11.31 15.01 1.97
CA VAL A 424 -12.48 14.11 1.92
C VAL A 424 -13.70 14.85 1.41
N SER A 425 -13.93 16.09 1.86
CA SER A 425 -15.03 16.93 1.38
C SER A 425 -14.94 17.18 -0.12
N VAL A 426 -13.74 17.49 -0.63
CA VAL A 426 -13.50 17.66 -2.07
C VAL A 426 -13.70 16.34 -2.82
N ALA A 427 -13.22 15.22 -2.28
CA ALA A 427 -13.40 13.90 -2.92
C ALA A 427 -14.89 13.54 -3.05
N LEU A 428 -15.69 13.75 -2.00
CA LEU A 428 -17.14 13.54 -2.02
C LEU A 428 -17.84 14.48 -3.01
N TRP A 429 -17.42 15.73 -3.06
CA TRP A 429 -17.93 16.69 -4.05
C TRP A 429 -17.62 16.28 -5.49
N ARG A 430 -16.40 15.81 -5.76
CA ARG A 430 -16.00 15.27 -7.08
C ARG A 430 -16.82 14.04 -7.45
N GLN A 431 -17.05 13.12 -6.50
CA GLN A 431 -17.92 11.96 -6.70
C GLN A 431 -19.36 12.41 -7.00
N TRP A 432 -19.87 13.42 -6.30
CA TRP A 432 -21.19 13.99 -6.59
C TRP A 432 -21.32 14.50 -8.02
N GLN A 433 -20.28 15.19 -8.52
CA GLN A 433 -20.27 15.71 -9.89
C GLN A 433 -20.23 14.58 -10.96
N GLN A 434 -19.61 13.45 -10.66
CA GLN A 434 -19.40 12.33 -11.57
C GLN A 434 -20.40 11.18 -11.37
N ARG A 435 -21.37 11.34 -10.47
CA ARG A 435 -22.36 10.30 -10.17
C ARG A 435 -23.20 9.94 -11.39
N GLN A 436 -23.51 8.66 -11.51
CA GLN A 436 -24.37 8.14 -12.56
C GLN A 436 -25.46 7.23 -11.97
N PRO A 437 -26.72 7.27 -12.47
CA PRO A 437 -27.70 6.26 -12.15
C PRO A 437 -27.31 4.94 -12.84
N GLY A 438 -27.38 3.81 -12.14
CA GLY A 438 -26.98 2.58 -12.79
C GLY A 438 -27.21 1.26 -12.05
N GLY A 439 -27.37 1.28 -10.75
CA GLY A 439 -27.60 0.07 -9.95
C GLY A 439 -26.33 -0.73 -9.71
N SER A 440 -25.60 -0.42 -8.64
CA SER A 440 -24.50 -1.23 -8.16
C SER A 440 -24.98 -2.65 -7.75
N ASN A 441 -24.13 -3.65 -7.99
CA ASN A 441 -24.39 -5.04 -7.63
C ASN A 441 -24.41 -5.20 -6.09
N HIS A 442 -25.25 -6.14 -5.59
CA HIS A 442 -25.37 -6.41 -4.15
C HIS A 442 -24.04 -6.86 -3.49
N TRP A 443 -23.16 -7.57 -4.20
CA TRP A 443 -21.82 -7.92 -3.72
C TRP A 443 -20.97 -6.67 -3.49
N GLN A 444 -21.11 -5.67 -4.34
CA GLN A 444 -20.36 -4.44 -4.32
C GLN A 444 -20.75 -3.55 -3.14
N TRP A 445 -22.05 -3.22 -3.01
CA TRP A 445 -22.49 -2.37 -1.91
C TRP A 445 -22.53 -3.12 -0.57
N GLY A 446 -22.77 -4.44 -0.55
CA GLY A 446 -22.71 -5.23 0.67
C GLY A 446 -21.31 -5.26 1.28
N ALA A 447 -20.28 -5.54 0.47
CA ALA A 447 -18.90 -5.49 0.91
C ALA A 447 -18.49 -4.08 1.38
N TRP A 448 -18.90 -3.05 0.65
CA TRP A 448 -18.65 -1.67 1.01
C TRP A 448 -19.23 -1.29 2.38
N LEU A 449 -20.46 -1.70 2.69
CA LEU A 449 -21.08 -1.50 4.01
C LEU A 449 -20.31 -2.21 5.12
N VAL A 450 -19.89 -3.46 4.90
CA VAL A 450 -19.04 -4.20 5.85
C VAL A 450 -17.74 -3.44 6.11
N GLY A 451 -17.11 -2.90 5.06
CA GLY A 451 -15.91 -2.08 5.18
C GLY A 451 -16.13 -0.81 6.01
N ILE A 452 -17.26 -0.10 5.81
CA ILE A 452 -17.63 1.08 6.62
C ILE A 452 -17.79 0.70 8.09
N VAL A 453 -18.58 -0.34 8.37
CA VAL A 453 -18.79 -0.78 9.76
C VAL A 453 -17.47 -1.18 10.40
N ALA A 454 -16.66 -2.00 9.73
CA ALA A 454 -15.36 -2.42 10.23
C ALA A 454 -14.43 -1.24 10.53
N ALA A 455 -14.44 -0.20 9.67
CA ALA A 455 -13.69 1.03 9.89
C ALA A 455 -14.15 1.81 11.12
N LEU A 456 -15.47 1.93 11.32
CA LEU A 456 -16.04 2.70 12.43
C LEU A 456 -15.84 2.05 13.79
N VAL A 457 -15.74 0.72 13.84
CA VAL A 457 -15.62 -0.06 15.08
C VAL A 457 -14.26 -0.75 15.22
N THR A 458 -13.21 -0.27 14.52
CA THR A 458 -11.87 -0.88 14.52
C THR A 458 -11.33 -1.24 15.92
N PRO A 459 -11.47 -0.40 16.98
CA PRO A 459 -10.96 -0.75 18.31
C PRO A 459 -11.61 -1.97 18.96
N LEU A 460 -12.80 -2.37 18.51
CA LEU A 460 -13.54 -3.48 19.13
C LEU A 460 -13.07 -4.87 18.65
N TRP A 461 -12.46 -4.95 17.48
CA TRP A 461 -12.06 -6.22 16.88
C TRP A 461 -10.55 -6.33 16.59
N LEU A 462 -9.82 -5.22 16.62
CA LEU A 462 -8.38 -5.23 16.37
C LEU A 462 -7.64 -5.86 17.56
N PRO A 463 -6.83 -6.93 17.37
CA PRO A 463 -6.17 -7.63 18.47
C PRO A 463 -4.94 -6.86 18.98
N LEU A 464 -5.16 -5.73 19.64
CA LEU A 464 -4.15 -4.95 20.34
C LEU A 464 -3.95 -5.47 21.77
N PRO A 465 -2.79 -5.18 22.43
CA PRO A 465 -2.60 -5.49 23.82
C PRO A 465 -3.69 -4.87 24.69
N ALA A 466 -4.17 -5.63 25.68
CA ALA A 466 -5.24 -5.17 26.56
C ALA A 466 -4.82 -3.89 27.32
N GLY A 467 -5.71 -2.92 27.38
CA GLY A 467 -5.46 -1.64 28.06
C GLY A 467 -4.53 -0.67 27.32
N SER A 468 -4.05 -1.02 26.11
CA SER A 468 -3.13 -0.15 25.35
C SER A 468 -3.82 1.05 24.69
N ILE A 469 -5.15 1.03 24.56
CA ILE A 469 -5.94 2.10 23.97
C ILE A 469 -7.04 2.52 24.92
N GLU A 470 -7.04 3.79 25.24
CA GLU A 470 -8.06 4.41 26.09
C GLU A 470 -9.07 5.20 25.27
N MET A 471 -10.30 5.27 25.76
CA MET A 471 -11.32 6.14 25.18
C MET A 471 -11.00 7.60 25.54
N PRO A 472 -11.14 8.53 24.59
CA PRO A 472 -10.93 9.95 24.91
C PRO A 472 -11.94 10.41 25.95
N PRO A 473 -11.51 11.09 27.02
CA PRO A 473 -12.41 11.69 27.99
C PRO A 473 -13.26 12.78 27.31
N VAL A 474 -14.49 12.97 27.80
CA VAL A 474 -15.48 13.89 27.16
C VAL A 474 -14.92 15.31 26.96
N LYS A 475 -14.10 15.78 27.91
CA LYS A 475 -13.44 17.10 27.83
C LYS A 475 -12.53 17.28 26.61
N GLU A 476 -11.99 16.18 26.06
CA GLU A 476 -11.08 16.20 24.92
C GLU A 476 -11.81 16.07 23.56
N TRP A 477 -13.09 15.73 23.56
CA TRP A 477 -13.84 15.51 22.32
C TRP A 477 -13.80 16.73 21.39
N LEU A 478 -14.06 17.93 21.90
CA LEU A 478 -13.97 19.15 21.09
C LEU A 478 -12.56 19.36 20.53
N GLY A 479 -11.52 19.08 21.32
CA GLY A 479 -10.11 19.15 20.93
C GLY A 479 -9.72 18.15 19.83
N ILE A 480 -10.49 17.05 19.68
CA ILE A 480 -10.27 16.05 18.63
C ILE A 480 -11.15 16.34 17.41
N MET A 481 -12.38 16.80 17.60
CA MET A 481 -13.39 16.94 16.54
C MET A 481 -13.30 18.24 15.74
N TRP A 482 -12.76 19.36 16.32
CA TRP A 482 -12.73 20.67 15.67
C TRP A 482 -12.05 20.68 14.27
N PRO A 483 -11.06 19.82 13.93
CA PRO A 483 -10.48 19.83 12.60
C PRO A 483 -11.49 19.53 11.47
N PHE A 484 -12.53 18.74 11.77
CA PHE A 484 -13.52 18.36 10.77
C PHE A 484 -14.32 19.57 10.26
N PRO A 485 -15.08 20.33 11.09
CA PRO A 485 -15.84 21.47 10.60
C PRO A 485 -14.96 22.56 9.98
N VAL A 486 -13.76 22.80 10.50
CA VAL A 486 -12.82 23.75 9.91
C VAL A 486 -12.36 23.30 8.52
N GLY A 487 -12.04 22.02 8.34
CA GLY A 487 -11.64 21.48 7.03
C GLY A 487 -12.78 21.53 6.01
N VAL A 488 -14.01 21.24 6.43
CA VAL A 488 -15.21 21.40 5.58
C VAL A 488 -15.39 22.87 5.17
N ALA A 489 -15.29 23.79 6.12
CA ALA A 489 -15.41 25.23 5.85
C ALA A 489 -14.33 25.69 4.86
N LEU A 490 -13.07 25.28 5.05
CA LEU A 490 -11.98 25.62 4.12
C LEU A 490 -12.22 25.04 2.72
N ALA A 491 -12.76 23.83 2.60
CA ALA A 491 -13.11 23.25 1.29
C ALA A 491 -14.21 24.05 0.59
N ILE A 492 -15.24 24.49 1.32
CA ILE A 492 -16.33 25.33 0.79
C ILE A 492 -15.78 26.70 0.36
N VAL A 493 -15.02 27.37 1.22
CA VAL A 493 -14.42 28.69 0.92
C VAL A 493 -13.48 28.59 -0.28
N GLY A 494 -12.61 27.56 -0.30
CA GLY A 494 -11.72 27.30 -1.43
C GLY A 494 -12.49 27.10 -2.73
N TRP A 495 -13.59 26.35 -2.71
CA TRP A 495 -14.45 26.17 -3.87
C TRP A 495 -15.10 27.49 -4.34
N LEU A 496 -15.63 28.29 -3.40
CA LEU A 496 -16.25 29.59 -3.70
C LEU A 496 -15.24 30.57 -4.34
N LEU A 497 -14.01 30.61 -3.82
CA LEU A 497 -12.95 31.49 -4.32
C LEU A 497 -12.38 31.04 -5.67
N THR A 498 -12.28 29.74 -5.91
CA THR A 498 -11.67 29.21 -7.15
C THR A 498 -12.67 29.10 -8.30
N ARG A 499 -13.96 29.01 -8.02
CA ARG A 499 -15.02 28.90 -9.04
C ARG A 499 -14.99 30.02 -10.09
N PRO A 500 -14.88 31.31 -9.73
CA PRO A 500 -14.86 32.40 -10.71
C PRO A 500 -13.52 32.50 -11.47
N LEU A 501 -12.43 31.96 -10.92
CA LEU A 501 -11.07 32.14 -11.44
C LEU A 501 -10.71 31.15 -12.57
N ASN A 502 -11.59 30.20 -12.88
CA ASN A 502 -11.37 29.19 -13.94
C ASN A 502 -9.97 28.52 -13.87
N VAL A 503 -9.46 28.31 -12.64
CA VAL A 503 -8.11 27.78 -12.40
C VAL A 503 -7.96 26.39 -13.02
N LYS A 504 -6.97 26.22 -13.90
CA LYS A 504 -6.64 24.88 -14.42
C LYS A 504 -6.09 24.05 -13.26
N PRO A 505 -6.64 22.85 -13.03
CA PRO A 505 -6.12 22.00 -11.98
C PRO A 505 -4.68 21.57 -12.29
N PRO A 506 -3.83 21.46 -11.27
CA PRO A 506 -2.52 20.88 -11.45
C PRO A 506 -2.64 19.39 -11.85
N PRO A 507 -1.69 18.86 -12.63
CA PRO A 507 -1.73 17.47 -13.05
C PRO A 507 -1.61 16.53 -11.85
N ALA A 508 -2.24 15.36 -11.90
CA ALA A 508 -1.97 14.28 -10.97
C ALA A 508 -0.52 13.80 -11.18
N GLY A 509 0.18 13.48 -10.08
CA GLY A 509 1.61 13.17 -10.17
C GLY A 509 2.48 14.43 -10.27
N ASP A 510 2.31 15.33 -9.32
CA ASP A 510 2.91 16.67 -9.17
C ASP A 510 4.40 16.75 -9.54
N LEU A 511 5.22 15.81 -9.06
CA LEU A 511 6.66 15.78 -9.32
C LEU A 511 7.05 14.90 -10.53
N TRP A 512 6.09 14.29 -11.24
CA TRP A 512 6.39 13.43 -12.38
C TRP A 512 7.12 14.16 -13.50
N TRP A 513 6.79 15.43 -13.72
CA TRP A 513 7.49 16.27 -14.66
C TRP A 513 8.96 16.49 -14.27
N LEU A 514 9.24 16.62 -12.96
CA LEU A 514 10.61 16.76 -12.45
C LEU A 514 11.42 15.49 -12.69
N TYR A 515 10.85 14.32 -12.38
CA TYR A 515 11.51 13.04 -12.65
C TYR A 515 11.75 12.82 -14.14
N SER A 516 10.75 13.10 -14.97
CA SER A 516 10.90 13.01 -16.42
C SER A 516 11.94 14.02 -16.96
N GLY A 517 12.01 15.19 -16.35
CA GLY A 517 13.03 16.20 -16.63
C GLY A 517 14.43 15.74 -16.23
N ILE A 518 14.62 15.23 -14.99
CA ILE A 518 15.90 14.69 -14.50
C ILE A 518 16.36 13.53 -15.39
N VAL A 519 15.48 12.58 -15.67
CA VAL A 519 15.78 11.48 -16.60
C VAL A 519 16.11 12.01 -17.99
N GLY A 520 15.42 13.04 -18.47
CA GLY A 520 15.73 13.75 -19.71
C GLY A 520 17.14 14.34 -19.70
N VAL A 521 17.49 15.05 -18.63
CA VAL A 521 18.83 15.67 -18.46
C VAL A 521 19.92 14.61 -18.35
N VAL A 522 19.71 13.55 -17.58
CA VAL A 522 20.68 12.44 -17.43
C VAL A 522 20.86 11.68 -18.75
N LEU A 523 19.80 11.57 -19.56
CA LEU A 523 19.88 10.93 -20.87
C LEU A 523 20.45 11.84 -21.97
N VAL A 524 20.52 13.18 -21.76
CA VAL A 524 21.13 14.09 -22.74
C VAL A 524 22.60 13.77 -23.02
N PRO A 525 23.49 13.57 -22.02
CA PRO A 525 24.85 13.13 -22.28
C PRO A 525 24.93 11.81 -23.03
N ILE A 526 24.05 10.87 -22.68
CA ILE A 526 23.96 9.56 -23.34
C ILE A 526 23.50 9.73 -24.80
N ARG A 527 22.52 10.59 -25.06
CA ARG A 527 22.05 10.91 -26.42
C ARG A 527 23.12 11.64 -27.22
N VAL A 528 23.80 12.63 -26.63
CA VAL A 528 24.91 13.36 -27.25
C VAL A 528 26.08 12.42 -27.54
N PHE A 529 26.41 11.54 -26.58
CA PHE A 529 27.44 10.50 -26.76
C PHE A 529 27.06 9.51 -27.85
N THR A 530 25.81 9.06 -27.88
CA THR A 530 25.29 8.17 -28.92
C THR A 530 25.29 8.87 -30.29
N GLN A 531 24.93 10.15 -30.36
CA GLN A 531 24.99 10.92 -31.58
C GLN A 531 26.43 11.18 -32.02
N TYR A 532 27.35 11.46 -31.10
CA TYR A 532 28.77 11.57 -31.36
C TYR A 532 29.36 10.25 -31.86
N CYS A 533 29.03 9.12 -31.20
CA CYS A 533 29.40 7.79 -31.66
C CYS A 533 28.81 7.46 -33.03
N THR A 534 27.58 7.87 -33.32
CA THR A 534 26.97 7.67 -34.65
C THR A 534 27.62 8.56 -35.72
N ARG A 535 28.10 9.75 -35.39
CA ARG A 535 28.89 10.59 -36.31
C ARG A 535 30.29 10.03 -36.55
N LEU A 536 30.94 9.50 -35.54
CA LEU A 536 32.21 8.76 -35.69
C LEU A 536 32.02 7.45 -36.48
N LYS A 537 30.82 6.88 -36.45
CA LYS A 537 30.43 5.67 -37.22
C LYS A 537 30.36 5.88 -38.73
N ALA A 538 30.14 7.06 -39.21
CA ALA A 538 30.16 7.32 -40.66
C ALA A 538 31.49 6.94 -41.30
N THR A 539 32.52 6.71 -40.48
CA THR A 539 33.86 6.30 -40.91
C THR A 539 34.23 4.83 -40.67
N SER A 540 33.35 4.04 -39.96
CA SER A 540 33.64 2.61 -39.70
C SER A 540 32.38 1.70 -39.67
N VAL A 541 31.61 1.76 -40.73
CA VAL A 541 30.25 1.17 -40.86
C VAL A 541 30.21 -0.35 -40.70
N ALA A 542 31.24 -1.08 -41.03
CA ALA A 542 31.15 -2.55 -41.10
C ALA A 542 31.25 -3.31 -39.74
N THR A 543 31.93 -2.75 -38.74
CA THR A 543 32.16 -3.44 -37.45
C THR A 543 31.04 -3.17 -36.45
N MET A 544 30.39 -2.04 -36.55
CA MET A 544 29.40 -1.59 -35.59
C MET A 544 27.97 -2.03 -35.95
N GLN A 545 27.68 -2.27 -37.24
CA GLN A 545 26.43 -2.95 -37.63
C GLN A 545 26.34 -4.37 -37.05
N ARG A 546 27.48 -5.05 -36.87
CA ARG A 546 27.51 -6.36 -36.18
C ARG A 546 27.28 -6.23 -34.69
N ALA A 547 27.84 -5.21 -34.04
CA ALA A 547 27.64 -4.96 -32.60
C ALA A 547 26.22 -4.47 -32.29
N GLU A 548 25.65 -3.65 -33.17
CA GLU A 548 24.26 -3.18 -33.09
C GLU A 548 23.24 -4.30 -33.34
N ALA A 549 23.51 -5.18 -34.31
CA ALA A 549 22.71 -6.38 -34.54
C ALA A 549 22.79 -7.34 -33.34
N THR A 550 23.95 -7.42 -32.68
CA THR A 550 24.14 -8.21 -31.46
C THR A 550 23.45 -7.57 -30.27
N LEU A 551 23.55 -6.24 -30.09
CA LEU A 551 22.89 -5.50 -29.01
C LEU A 551 21.38 -5.45 -29.20
N MET A 552 20.91 -5.23 -30.44
CA MET A 552 19.47 -5.34 -30.78
C MET A 552 18.98 -6.77 -30.67
N GLY A 553 19.80 -7.77 -31.01
CA GLY A 553 19.51 -9.18 -30.76
C GLY A 553 19.43 -9.51 -29.26
N TYR A 554 20.27 -8.88 -28.41
CA TYR A 554 20.17 -8.98 -26.95
C TYR A 554 18.95 -8.22 -26.39
N LEU A 555 18.69 -7.00 -26.85
CA LEU A 555 17.49 -6.23 -26.49
C LEU A 555 16.21 -6.90 -26.97
N THR A 556 16.21 -7.46 -28.16
CA THR A 556 15.07 -8.24 -28.69
C THR A 556 14.91 -9.56 -27.93
N ARG A 557 16.00 -10.19 -27.48
CA ARG A 557 15.94 -11.36 -26.56
C ARG A 557 15.50 -10.96 -25.17
N LEU A 558 15.87 -9.81 -24.63
CA LEU A 558 15.36 -9.26 -23.37
C LEU A 558 13.89 -8.89 -23.48
N LEU A 559 13.47 -8.27 -24.59
CA LEU A 559 12.07 -7.97 -24.89
C LEU A 559 11.27 -9.24 -25.23
N SER A 560 11.86 -10.22 -25.91
CA SER A 560 11.25 -11.55 -26.09
C SER A 560 11.32 -12.38 -24.81
N GLY A 561 12.32 -12.18 -23.95
CA GLY A 561 12.36 -12.68 -22.58
C GLY A 561 11.25 -12.06 -21.72
N GLU A 562 10.94 -10.78 -21.90
CA GLU A 562 9.79 -10.14 -21.27
C GLU A 562 8.46 -10.69 -21.85
N SER A 563 8.35 -10.90 -23.14
CA SER A 563 7.19 -11.55 -23.74
C SER A 563 7.11 -13.04 -23.38
N TRP A 564 8.24 -13.71 -23.28
CA TRP A 564 8.34 -15.09 -22.80
C TRP A 564 8.00 -15.18 -21.31
N LEU A 565 8.53 -14.26 -20.47
CA LEU A 565 8.13 -14.12 -19.05
C LEU A 565 6.64 -13.78 -18.92
N ARG A 566 6.10 -12.92 -19.77
CA ARG A 566 4.66 -12.63 -19.80
C ARG A 566 3.82 -13.85 -20.22
N GLN A 567 4.35 -14.70 -21.10
CA GLN A 567 3.67 -15.92 -21.54
C GLN A 567 3.86 -17.11 -20.59
N HIS A 568 5.00 -17.19 -19.88
CA HIS A 568 5.38 -18.33 -19.05
C HIS A 568 5.48 -18.02 -17.55
N ALA A 569 5.23 -16.75 -17.12
CA ALA A 569 5.27 -16.34 -15.72
C ALA A 569 4.32 -17.18 -14.84
N SER A 570 3.17 -17.57 -15.39
CA SER A 570 2.23 -18.48 -14.72
C SER A 570 2.84 -19.87 -14.48
N GLY A 571 3.59 -20.40 -15.42
CA GLY A 571 4.27 -21.70 -15.29
C GLY A 571 5.43 -21.65 -14.29
N LEU A 572 6.24 -20.59 -14.33
CA LEU A 572 7.37 -20.39 -13.41
C LEU A 572 6.89 -20.20 -11.97
N MET A 573 5.83 -19.41 -11.77
CA MET A 573 5.19 -19.20 -10.47
C MET A 573 4.52 -20.48 -9.96
N MET A 574 3.96 -21.30 -10.84
CA MET A 574 3.39 -22.58 -10.48
C MET A 574 4.47 -23.58 -10.03
N VAL A 575 5.62 -23.61 -10.70
CA VAL A 575 6.78 -24.43 -10.29
C VAL A 575 7.31 -23.97 -8.93
N LEU A 576 7.43 -22.64 -8.71
CA LEU A 576 7.85 -22.10 -7.41
C LEU A 576 6.84 -22.42 -6.30
N ALA A 577 5.55 -22.36 -6.59
CA ALA A 577 4.48 -22.72 -5.66
C ALA A 577 4.50 -24.21 -5.30
N VAL A 578 4.70 -25.09 -6.29
CA VAL A 578 4.81 -26.54 -6.08
C VAL A 578 6.07 -26.89 -5.28
N LEU A 579 7.21 -26.24 -5.57
CA LEU A 579 8.45 -26.41 -4.82
C LEU A 579 8.30 -25.93 -3.37
N LEU A 580 7.63 -24.80 -3.14
CA LEU A 580 7.33 -24.28 -1.81
C LEU A 580 6.41 -25.25 -1.04
N ALA A 581 5.35 -25.75 -1.69
CA ALA A 581 4.45 -26.73 -1.10
C ALA A 581 5.16 -28.06 -0.76
N ALA A 582 6.03 -28.53 -1.66
CA ALA A 582 6.83 -29.74 -1.44
C ALA A 582 7.83 -29.56 -0.28
N LEU A 583 8.45 -28.39 -0.16
CA LEU A 583 9.36 -28.06 0.94
C LEU A 583 8.61 -28.00 2.29
N LEU A 584 7.45 -27.33 2.33
CA LEU A 584 6.64 -27.23 3.55
C LEU A 584 6.05 -28.60 3.97
N MET A 585 5.71 -29.48 3.00
CA MET A 585 5.24 -30.85 3.30
C MET A 585 6.36 -31.78 3.76
N TRP A 586 7.61 -31.57 3.28
CA TRP A 586 8.78 -32.33 3.70
C TRP A 586 9.14 -32.10 5.17
N GLU A 587 9.00 -30.88 5.64
CA GLU A 587 9.36 -30.50 7.02
C GLU A 587 8.27 -30.87 8.03
N GLY A 588 7.00 -30.96 7.62
CA GLY A 588 5.92 -31.45 8.47
C GLY A 588 5.99 -32.97 8.79
N GLN A 589 6.97 -33.69 8.19
CA GLN A 589 7.21 -35.12 8.45
C GLN A 589 8.44 -35.40 9.35
N ARG A 590 9.18 -34.37 9.77
CA ARG A 590 10.21 -34.43 10.81
C ARG A 590 9.72 -33.76 12.08
#